data_d4e49ee67481c623db4e5853648a0ffa
#
_entry.id   d4e49ee67481c623db4e5853648a0ffa
#
_cell.length_a   1.000
_cell.length_b   1.000
_cell.length_c   1.000
_cell.angle_alpha   90.00
_cell.angle_beta   90.00
_cell.angle_gamma   90.00
#
_symmetry.space_group_name_H-M   'P 1'
#
loop_
_entity.id
_entity.type
_entity.pdbx_description
1 polymer ?
#
loop_
_entity_poly.entity_id
_entity_poly.type
_entity_poly.pdbx_seq_one_letter_code
_entity_poly.pdbx_strand_id
1 'polypeptide(L)'
;MRKAVVLCLSLLAAANMYGDVIKGKIKDARTGEELIGASVFIKEEPSKGAVTGLDGSFSLSATRRKCTLVCSYIGYKKREIVVDGDAANVEIPMDEDGMELQGVTVVASNPGRSEAGARELERNSMNVINVMSAKAMELSPDITVANVIQRMSGVTIERNSSGEGQYAILRGMDKRYNYTLVNGVKIPSPDNKNRFVPLDMFPSEMLDRLEVTKSLTANMEGDGIGGAVNLVMKDAPMQRQFTASVSTGYNAMYFGRDFQSFNHGDIAKKSPYELNSSVNRVTMDDFTTSNLKMDRKKPLPDINAALSYGDRFFGDKLGVMVAANFINTYRGKESEIYYQPGTTHNGIKYRDYSAQQQG
;
A
#
# COMPACT_ATOMS: atom_id res chain seq x y z
N MET A 1 60.32 -37.04 0.81
CA MET A 1 59.41 -37.28 -0.35
C MET A 1 58.00 -36.63 -0.22
N ARG A 2 57.34 -36.70 0.90
CA ARG A 2 55.99 -36.09 1.04
C ARG A 2 55.92 -34.55 0.85
N LYS A 3 56.94 -33.78 1.28
CA LYS A 3 56.99 -32.31 1.13
C LYS A 3 57.26 -31.86 -0.31
N ALA A 4 58.00 -32.64 -1.11
CA ALA A 4 58.24 -32.33 -2.52
C ALA A 4 56.98 -32.55 -3.40
N VAL A 5 56.19 -33.58 -3.09
CA VAL A 5 54.91 -33.89 -3.80
C VAL A 5 53.87 -32.82 -3.57
N VAL A 6 53.78 -32.31 -2.34
CA VAL A 6 52.83 -31.20 -2.01
C VAL A 6 53.27 -29.91 -2.72
N LEU A 7 54.55 -29.63 -2.82
CA LEU A 7 55.03 -28.43 -3.53
C LEU A 7 54.81 -28.53 -5.05
N CYS A 8 54.98 -29.73 -5.65
CA CYS A 8 54.68 -29.96 -7.07
C CYS A 8 53.15 -29.87 -7.35
N LEU A 9 52.28 -30.38 -6.47
CA LEU A 9 50.84 -30.22 -6.62
C LEU A 9 50.38 -28.76 -6.48
N SER A 10 51.00 -27.98 -5.61
CA SER A 10 50.69 -26.53 -5.48
C SER A 10 51.15 -25.69 -6.67
N LEU A 11 52.28 -26.06 -7.32
CA LEU A 11 52.73 -25.42 -8.56
C LEU A 11 51.89 -25.82 -9.78
N LEU A 12 51.35 -27.04 -9.85
CA LEU A 12 50.42 -27.43 -10.92
C LEU A 12 49.04 -26.76 -10.77
N ALA A 13 48.60 -26.44 -9.55
CA ALA A 13 47.34 -25.72 -9.31
C ALA A 13 47.45 -24.22 -9.67
N ALA A 14 48.63 -23.63 -9.67
CA ALA A 14 48.85 -22.23 -10.02
C ALA A 14 48.95 -21.96 -11.53
N ALA A 15 49.07 -23.00 -12.37
CA ALA A 15 49.28 -22.85 -13.82
C ALA A 15 48.00 -22.69 -14.65
N ASN A 16 46.80 -22.70 -14.03
CA ASN A 16 45.51 -22.60 -14.75
C ASN A 16 44.73 -21.32 -14.47
N MET A 17 45.34 -20.25 -14.00
CA MET A 17 44.64 -18.96 -13.76
C MET A 17 44.96 -17.88 -14.83
N TYR A 18 45.19 -18.26 -16.07
CA TYR A 18 45.12 -17.29 -17.17
C TYR A 18 43.66 -17.21 -17.63
N GLY A 19 42.96 -16.16 -17.23
CA GLY A 19 41.68 -15.84 -17.82
C GLY A 19 41.87 -15.34 -19.23
N ASP A 20 41.16 -15.92 -20.20
CA ASP A 20 41.14 -15.47 -21.59
C ASP A 20 40.58 -14.04 -21.67
N VAL A 21 41.23 -13.13 -22.36
CA VAL A 21 40.80 -11.74 -22.53
C VAL A 21 40.05 -11.60 -23.84
N ILE A 22 38.78 -11.28 -23.72
CA ILE A 22 37.90 -11.02 -24.88
C ILE A 22 37.87 -9.51 -25.13
N LYS A 23 38.26 -9.11 -26.33
CA LYS A 23 38.18 -7.70 -26.78
C LYS A 23 37.31 -7.63 -28.01
N GLY A 24 36.55 -6.55 -28.10
CA GLY A 24 35.65 -6.32 -29.24
C GLY A 24 35.15 -4.91 -29.33
N LYS A 25 34.38 -4.66 -30.39
CA LYS A 25 33.66 -3.40 -30.62
C LYS A 25 32.17 -3.65 -30.88
N ILE A 26 31.35 -2.75 -30.36
CA ILE A 26 29.93 -2.77 -30.63
C ILE A 26 29.59 -1.63 -31.58
N LYS A 27 28.87 -1.96 -32.63
CA LYS A 27 28.45 -1.03 -33.70
C LYS A 27 26.97 -1.15 -33.99
N ASP A 28 26.38 -0.09 -34.44
CA ASP A 28 25.04 -0.12 -35.07
C ASP A 28 25.10 -0.94 -36.38
N ALA A 29 24.18 -1.88 -36.53
CA ALA A 29 24.13 -2.77 -37.71
C ALA A 29 23.79 -2.04 -39.01
N ARG A 30 23.06 -0.93 -38.94
CA ARG A 30 22.59 -0.15 -40.11
C ARG A 30 23.53 0.99 -40.47
N THR A 31 23.97 1.77 -39.49
CA THR A 31 24.79 2.97 -39.72
C THR A 31 26.29 2.69 -39.65
N GLY A 32 26.68 1.60 -38.98
CA GLY A 32 28.09 1.27 -38.71
C GLY A 32 28.72 2.13 -37.59
N GLU A 33 27.96 3.04 -36.96
CA GLU A 33 28.42 3.91 -35.90
C GLU A 33 28.79 3.10 -34.62
N GLU A 34 29.79 3.54 -33.92
CA GLU A 34 30.27 2.91 -32.70
C GLU A 34 29.34 3.25 -31.53
N LEU A 35 28.85 2.20 -30.82
CA LEU A 35 27.91 2.38 -29.69
C LEU A 35 28.67 2.61 -28.38
N ILE A 36 28.67 3.85 -27.92
CA ILE A 36 29.34 4.30 -26.70
C ILE A 36 28.43 4.02 -25.49
N GLY A 37 28.96 3.39 -24.44
CA GLY A 37 28.19 3.14 -23.22
C GLY A 37 27.31 1.87 -23.28
N ALA A 38 27.47 1.02 -24.29
CA ALA A 38 26.80 -0.27 -24.34
C ALA A 38 27.34 -1.23 -23.27
N SER A 39 26.48 -1.97 -22.63
CA SER A 39 26.84 -2.93 -21.58
C SER A 39 27.05 -4.31 -22.19
N VAL A 40 28.19 -4.94 -21.86
CA VAL A 40 28.54 -6.30 -22.24
C VAL A 40 28.82 -7.11 -20.99
N PHE A 41 28.20 -8.26 -20.83
CA PHE A 41 28.47 -9.15 -19.70
C PHE A 41 28.43 -10.62 -20.15
N ILE A 42 29.07 -11.47 -19.35
CA ILE A 42 29.11 -12.91 -19.58
C ILE A 42 27.85 -13.54 -18.98
N LYS A 43 27.03 -14.24 -19.77
CA LYS A 43 25.78 -14.87 -19.34
C LYS A 43 25.97 -15.85 -18.19
N GLU A 44 27.05 -16.62 -18.24
CA GLU A 44 27.43 -17.64 -17.26
C GLU A 44 28.05 -17.02 -15.98
N GLU A 45 28.57 -15.77 -16.08
CA GLU A 45 29.22 -15.04 -14.97
C GLU A 45 28.72 -13.56 -14.96
N PRO A 46 27.49 -13.27 -14.53
CA PRO A 46 26.89 -11.93 -14.65
C PRO A 46 27.62 -10.82 -13.89
N SER A 47 28.49 -11.19 -12.93
CA SER A 47 29.33 -10.24 -12.21
C SER A 47 30.53 -9.73 -13.05
N LYS A 48 30.82 -10.36 -14.18
CA LYS A 48 31.85 -9.93 -15.13
C LYS A 48 31.20 -9.24 -16.30
N GLY A 49 31.35 -7.92 -16.33
CA GLY A 49 30.83 -7.05 -17.37
C GLY A 49 31.78 -5.89 -17.65
N ALA A 50 31.63 -5.30 -18.82
CA ALA A 50 32.30 -4.06 -19.23
C ALA A 50 31.31 -3.15 -19.93
N VAL A 51 31.66 -1.88 -20.01
CA VAL A 51 30.92 -0.87 -20.76
C VAL A 51 31.82 -0.39 -21.89
N THR A 52 31.25 -0.20 -23.10
CA THR A 52 32.02 0.26 -24.25
C THR A 52 32.54 1.69 -24.06
N GLY A 53 33.81 1.87 -24.48
CA GLY A 53 34.46 3.19 -24.47
C GLY A 53 33.96 4.12 -25.59
N LEU A 54 34.65 5.27 -25.73
CA LEU A 54 34.32 6.30 -26.73
C LEU A 54 34.45 5.81 -28.19
N ASP A 55 35.21 4.76 -28.41
CA ASP A 55 35.44 4.11 -29.69
C ASP A 55 34.63 2.80 -29.85
N GLY A 56 33.59 2.60 -29.02
CA GLY A 56 32.75 1.41 -29.01
C GLY A 56 33.47 0.13 -28.56
N SER A 57 34.75 0.22 -28.09
CA SER A 57 35.53 -0.93 -27.70
C SER A 57 35.22 -1.39 -26.26
N PHE A 58 35.33 -2.69 -26.00
CA PHE A 58 35.27 -3.29 -24.68
C PHE A 58 36.37 -4.34 -24.47
N SER A 59 36.68 -4.60 -23.20
CA SER A 59 37.61 -5.65 -22.80
C SER A 59 37.05 -6.37 -21.57
N LEU A 60 36.96 -7.70 -21.65
CA LEU A 60 36.40 -8.57 -20.61
C LEU A 60 37.34 -9.74 -20.34
N SER A 61 37.51 -10.13 -19.08
CA SER A 61 38.27 -11.33 -18.70
C SER A 61 37.30 -12.47 -18.42
N ALA A 62 37.38 -13.53 -19.25
CA ALA A 62 36.57 -14.74 -19.09
C ALA A 62 37.35 -15.81 -18.33
N THR A 63 36.68 -16.54 -17.43
CA THR A 63 37.26 -17.68 -16.70
C THR A 63 37.18 -18.94 -17.53
N ARG A 64 36.28 -19.01 -18.50
CA ARG A 64 36.06 -20.18 -19.36
C ARG A 64 36.39 -19.84 -20.80
N ARG A 65 36.99 -20.78 -21.49
CA ARG A 65 37.41 -20.65 -22.89
C ARG A 65 36.21 -20.43 -23.83
N LYS A 66 35.02 -20.96 -23.50
CA LYS A 66 33.80 -20.78 -24.24
C LYS A 66 32.75 -20.08 -23.34
N CYS A 67 32.27 -18.92 -23.73
CA CYS A 67 31.29 -18.15 -22.99
C CYS A 67 30.31 -17.45 -23.93
N THR A 68 29.15 -17.08 -23.40
CA THR A 68 28.13 -16.32 -24.12
C THR A 68 28.18 -14.87 -23.66
N LEU A 69 28.51 -13.96 -24.57
CA LEU A 69 28.43 -12.52 -24.33
C LEU A 69 26.99 -12.04 -24.54
N VAL A 70 26.50 -11.26 -23.63
CA VAL A 70 25.20 -10.59 -23.73
C VAL A 70 25.45 -9.09 -23.84
N CYS A 71 25.02 -8.51 -24.96
CA CYS A 71 25.16 -7.09 -25.23
C CYS A 71 23.79 -6.40 -25.10
N SER A 72 23.76 -5.27 -24.41
CA SER A 72 22.56 -4.47 -24.19
C SER A 72 22.88 -3.00 -24.31
N TYR A 73 22.05 -2.28 -25.06
CA TYR A 73 22.14 -0.82 -25.22
C TYR A 73 20.72 -0.23 -25.32
N ILE A 74 20.53 0.98 -24.81
CA ILE A 74 19.22 1.64 -24.84
C ILE A 74 18.81 1.92 -26.29
N GLY A 75 17.63 1.46 -26.69
CA GLY A 75 17.12 1.61 -28.05
C GLY A 75 17.56 0.51 -29.01
N TYR A 76 18.26 -0.54 -28.55
CA TYR A 76 18.74 -1.67 -29.36
C TYR A 76 18.27 -3.01 -28.82
N LYS A 77 18.06 -3.97 -29.72
CA LYS A 77 17.71 -5.35 -29.36
C LYS A 77 18.87 -6.02 -28.64
N LYS A 78 18.59 -6.65 -27.53
CA LYS A 78 19.56 -7.43 -26.78
C LYS A 78 20.10 -8.56 -27.65
N ARG A 79 21.45 -8.67 -27.75
CA ARG A 79 22.13 -9.66 -28.59
C ARG A 79 22.98 -10.60 -27.76
N GLU A 80 22.88 -11.89 -28.06
CA GLU A 80 23.72 -12.94 -27.45
C GLU A 80 24.67 -13.52 -28.49
N ILE A 81 25.97 -13.61 -28.16
CA ILE A 81 27.01 -14.14 -29.05
C ILE A 81 27.89 -15.13 -28.28
N VAL A 82 28.10 -16.29 -28.84
CA VAL A 82 28.99 -17.28 -28.28
C VAL A 82 30.42 -17.02 -28.77
N VAL A 83 31.35 -16.85 -27.85
CA VAL A 83 32.77 -16.60 -28.13
C VAL A 83 33.59 -17.77 -27.59
N ASP A 84 34.58 -18.22 -28.33
CA ASP A 84 35.48 -19.32 -27.97
C ASP A 84 36.94 -18.83 -27.97
N GLY A 85 37.60 -18.95 -26.81
CA GLY A 85 38.99 -18.61 -26.59
C GLY A 85 39.33 -17.11 -26.48
N ASP A 86 40.63 -16.80 -26.60
CA ASP A 86 41.13 -15.42 -26.69
C ASP A 86 40.68 -14.77 -28.00
N ALA A 87 39.49 -14.19 -27.94
CA ALA A 87 38.93 -13.46 -29.09
C ALA A 87 39.40 -12.01 -29.05
N ALA A 88 40.41 -11.70 -29.83
CA ALA A 88 40.79 -10.31 -30.13
C ALA A 88 39.99 -9.81 -31.35
N ASN A 89 39.22 -8.73 -31.21
CA ASN A 89 38.44 -8.10 -32.26
C ASN A 89 37.09 -8.76 -32.62
N VAL A 90 36.26 -9.04 -31.63
CA VAL A 90 34.87 -9.44 -31.86
C VAL A 90 34.05 -8.21 -32.25
N GLU A 91 33.57 -8.10 -33.48
CA GLU A 91 32.63 -7.08 -33.88
C GLU A 91 31.19 -7.53 -33.63
N ILE A 92 30.44 -6.73 -32.88
CA ILE A 92 29.08 -7.04 -32.48
C ILE A 92 28.15 -5.98 -33.09
N PRO A 93 27.51 -6.28 -34.23
CA PRO A 93 26.49 -5.40 -34.76
C PRO A 93 25.20 -5.53 -33.94
N MET A 94 24.67 -4.43 -33.47
CA MET A 94 23.40 -4.37 -32.76
C MET A 94 22.33 -3.77 -33.67
N ASP A 95 21.19 -4.43 -33.74
CA ASP A 95 20.02 -3.93 -34.44
C ASP A 95 19.26 -2.95 -33.55
N GLU A 96 18.94 -1.78 -34.10
CA GLU A 96 18.01 -0.87 -33.42
C GLU A 96 16.76 -1.67 -33.02
N ASP A 97 16.38 -1.58 -31.78
CA ASP A 97 15.05 -1.97 -31.36
C ASP A 97 14.12 -0.90 -31.93
N GLY A 98 13.82 -1.04 -33.23
CA GLY A 98 12.71 -0.32 -33.80
C GLY A 98 11.53 -0.70 -32.94
N MET A 99 11.26 0.09 -31.93
CA MET A 99 9.94 0.18 -31.38
C MET A 99 9.04 0.61 -32.53
N GLU A 100 8.61 -0.32 -33.38
CA GLU A 100 7.21 -0.34 -33.68
C GLU A 100 6.56 -0.27 -32.31
N LEU A 101 5.96 0.85 -32.04
CA LEU A 101 4.86 0.94 -31.11
C LEU A 101 3.84 -0.10 -31.64
N GLN A 102 4.11 -1.39 -31.38
CA GLN A 102 3.05 -2.39 -31.33
C GLN A 102 2.12 -1.73 -30.37
N GLY A 103 1.01 -1.24 -30.97
CA GLY A 103 0.08 -0.41 -30.27
C GLY A 103 0.02 -0.92 -28.88
N VAL A 104 0.51 -0.11 -27.94
CA VAL A 104 0.33 -0.39 -26.53
C VAL A 104 -1.15 -0.65 -26.51
N THR A 105 -1.53 -1.93 -26.53
CA THR A 105 -2.81 -2.32 -26.02
C THR A 105 -2.69 -1.79 -24.61
N VAL A 106 -3.16 -0.56 -24.43
CA VAL A 106 -3.47 -0.01 -23.14
C VAL A 106 -4.54 -0.97 -22.69
N VAL A 107 -4.10 -2.09 -22.11
CA VAL A 107 -4.89 -2.79 -21.13
C VAL A 107 -5.14 -1.65 -20.19
N ALA A 108 -6.41 -1.19 -20.18
CA ALA A 108 -6.81 -0.04 -19.42
C ALA A 108 -6.46 -0.33 -17.96
N SER A 109 -5.19 -0.16 -17.65
CA SER A 109 -4.69 -0.14 -16.29
C SER A 109 -5.30 1.14 -15.79
N ASN A 110 -6.31 1.00 -14.93
CA ASN A 110 -6.94 2.13 -14.27
C ASN A 110 -5.80 3.10 -13.87
N PRO A 111 -5.72 4.30 -14.47
CA PRO A 111 -4.56 5.17 -14.33
C PRO A 111 -4.23 5.50 -12.87
N GLY A 112 -5.23 5.39 -11.98
CA GLY A 112 -5.06 5.62 -10.55
C GLY A 112 -4.32 4.52 -9.76
N ARG A 113 -4.09 3.32 -10.33
CA ARG A 113 -3.42 2.23 -9.60
C ARG A 113 -1.94 2.47 -9.37
N SER A 114 -1.26 3.10 -10.30
CA SER A 114 0.16 3.44 -10.20
C SER A 114 0.36 4.86 -9.69
N GLU A 115 1.50 5.11 -9.10
CA GLU A 115 1.85 6.46 -8.62
C GLU A 115 1.95 7.46 -9.79
N ALA A 116 2.51 7.03 -10.92
CA ALA A 116 2.59 7.87 -12.14
C ALA A 116 1.21 8.24 -12.65
N GLY A 117 0.28 7.28 -12.71
CA GLY A 117 -1.09 7.52 -13.13
C GLY A 117 -1.86 8.40 -12.14
N ALA A 118 -1.63 8.27 -10.83
CA ALA A 118 -2.21 9.16 -9.83
C ALA A 118 -1.75 10.61 -10.05
N ARG A 119 -0.45 10.84 -10.34
CA ARG A 119 0.09 12.17 -10.67
C ARG A 119 -0.45 12.73 -11.97
N GLU A 120 -0.71 11.87 -12.95
CA GLU A 120 -1.34 12.26 -14.20
C GLU A 120 -2.80 12.69 -14.00
N LEU A 121 -3.56 11.97 -13.16
CA LEU A 121 -4.91 12.38 -12.78
C LEU A 121 -4.93 13.75 -12.08
N GLU A 122 -4.00 13.98 -11.14
CA GLU A 122 -3.87 15.30 -10.48
C GLU A 122 -3.55 16.41 -11.50
N ARG A 123 -2.66 16.15 -12.45
CA ARG A 123 -2.24 17.13 -13.48
C ARG A 123 -3.37 17.49 -14.43
N ASN A 124 -4.17 16.51 -14.84
CA ASN A 124 -5.23 16.66 -15.81
C ASN A 124 -6.57 17.11 -15.20
N SER A 125 -6.63 17.23 -13.88
CA SER A 125 -7.84 17.65 -13.18
C SER A 125 -8.09 19.15 -13.37
N MET A 126 -9.38 19.51 -13.56
CA MET A 126 -9.82 20.91 -13.63
C MET A 126 -9.82 21.61 -12.26
N ASN A 127 -9.77 20.86 -11.19
CA ASN A 127 -9.82 21.35 -9.82
C ASN A 127 -8.62 20.85 -9.01
N VAL A 128 -8.45 21.44 -7.81
CA VAL A 128 -7.37 20.99 -6.92
C VAL A 128 -7.76 19.69 -6.26
N ILE A 129 -7.17 18.60 -6.74
CA ILE A 129 -7.32 17.26 -6.17
C ILE A 129 -5.96 16.70 -5.72
N ASN A 130 -6.00 15.81 -4.75
CA ASN A 130 -4.90 14.92 -4.44
C ASN A 130 -5.36 13.48 -4.63
N VAL A 131 -4.53 12.68 -5.26
CA VAL A 131 -4.81 11.27 -5.55
C VAL A 131 -3.77 10.39 -4.90
N MET A 132 -4.22 9.40 -4.14
CA MET A 132 -3.36 8.34 -3.61
C MET A 132 -3.65 7.04 -4.36
N SER A 133 -2.64 6.46 -4.96
CA SER A 133 -2.75 5.23 -5.74
C SER A 133 -2.95 3.99 -4.86
N ALA A 134 -3.53 2.92 -5.43
CA ALA A 134 -3.60 1.62 -4.76
C ALA A 134 -2.23 1.15 -4.27
N LYS A 135 -1.20 1.31 -5.10
CA LYS A 135 0.16 0.91 -4.75
C LYS A 135 0.72 1.67 -3.55
N ALA A 136 0.45 2.97 -3.45
CA ALA A 136 0.86 3.77 -2.29
C ALA A 136 0.13 3.35 -1.02
N MET A 137 -1.16 2.97 -1.13
CA MET A 137 -1.94 2.43 -0.01
C MET A 137 -1.44 1.05 0.43
N GLU A 138 -1.14 0.15 -0.50
CA GLU A 138 -0.61 -1.19 -0.23
C GLU A 138 0.76 -1.18 0.47
N LEU A 139 1.59 -0.18 0.18
CA LEU A 139 2.89 0.02 0.85
C LEU A 139 2.75 0.66 2.24
N SER A 140 1.58 1.18 2.58
CA SER A 140 1.28 1.76 3.87
C SER A 140 0.87 0.67 4.87
N PRO A 141 1.29 0.75 6.14
CA PRO A 141 0.82 -0.16 7.19
C PRO A 141 -0.62 0.13 7.64
N ASP A 142 -1.31 1.06 7.00
CA ASP A 142 -2.61 1.54 7.41
C ASP A 142 -3.72 0.62 6.88
N ILE A 143 -4.54 0.11 7.79
CA ILE A 143 -5.59 -0.87 7.49
C ILE A 143 -6.87 -0.19 7.00
N THR A 144 -7.18 0.99 7.52
CA THR A 144 -8.42 1.71 7.23
C THR A 144 -8.15 2.95 6.39
N VAL A 145 -9.15 3.36 5.61
CA VAL A 145 -9.09 4.59 4.81
C VAL A 145 -8.87 5.81 5.69
N ALA A 146 -9.44 5.84 6.89
CA ALA A 146 -9.23 6.92 7.85
C ALA A 146 -7.75 7.14 8.17
N ASN A 147 -6.98 6.06 8.32
CA ASN A 147 -5.55 6.18 8.60
C ASN A 147 -4.73 6.51 7.35
N VAL A 148 -5.11 5.96 6.21
CA VAL A 148 -4.46 6.23 4.91
C VAL A 148 -4.57 7.70 4.51
N ILE A 149 -5.77 8.30 4.64
CA ILE A 149 -6.04 9.64 4.14
C ILE A 149 -5.22 10.74 4.84
N GLN A 150 -4.81 10.52 6.10
CA GLN A 150 -3.98 11.49 6.83
C GLN A 150 -2.59 11.70 6.20
N ARG A 151 -2.15 10.79 5.32
CA ARG A 151 -0.89 10.92 4.56
C ARG A 151 -1.00 11.90 3.41
N MET A 152 -2.22 12.32 3.07
CA MET A 152 -2.47 13.28 2.01
C MET A 152 -2.30 14.71 2.52
N SER A 153 -1.70 15.56 1.70
CA SER A 153 -1.46 16.96 2.05
C SER A 153 -2.76 17.71 2.37
N GLY A 154 -2.78 18.46 3.48
CA GLY A 154 -3.91 19.27 3.90
C GLY A 154 -5.09 18.47 4.45
N VAL A 155 -4.86 17.23 4.83
CA VAL A 155 -5.85 16.36 5.49
C VAL A 155 -5.36 16.03 6.89
N THR A 156 -6.23 16.16 7.87
CA THR A 156 -6.07 15.66 9.23
C THR A 156 -7.21 14.73 9.58
N ILE A 157 -7.07 13.97 10.65
CA ILE A 157 -8.08 12.99 11.07
C ILE A 157 -8.56 13.30 12.48
N GLU A 158 -9.85 13.40 12.63
CA GLU A 158 -10.47 13.32 13.95
C GLU A 158 -10.49 11.88 14.42
N ARG A 159 -10.05 11.67 15.66
CA ARG A 159 -9.93 10.35 16.27
C ARG A 159 -11.01 10.16 17.30
N ASN A 160 -11.47 8.92 17.42
CA ASN A 160 -12.40 8.52 18.48
C ASN A 160 -11.68 8.42 19.85
N SER A 161 -12.42 8.09 20.90
CA SER A 161 -11.89 7.94 22.27
C SER A 161 -10.81 6.86 22.40
N SER A 162 -10.83 5.84 21.56
CA SER A 162 -9.80 4.79 21.52
C SER A 162 -8.56 5.19 20.70
N GLY A 163 -8.51 6.40 20.12
CA GLY A 163 -7.38 6.89 19.34
C GLY A 163 -7.39 6.46 17.87
N GLU A 164 -8.41 5.72 17.42
CA GLU A 164 -8.57 5.33 16.02
C GLU A 164 -9.09 6.52 15.19
N GLY A 165 -8.54 6.68 13.98
CA GLY A 165 -8.99 7.69 13.04
C GLY A 165 -10.39 7.39 12.55
N GLN A 166 -11.26 8.40 12.50
CA GLN A 166 -12.65 8.22 12.13
C GLN A 166 -13.10 9.16 11.01
N TYR A 167 -12.93 10.45 11.17
CA TYR A 167 -13.44 11.45 10.21
C TYR A 167 -12.30 12.28 9.61
N ALA A 168 -12.38 12.53 8.31
CA ALA A 168 -11.46 13.42 7.64
C ALA A 168 -11.80 14.88 7.94
N ILE A 169 -10.77 15.67 8.23
CA ILE A 169 -10.80 17.12 8.39
C ILE A 169 -9.97 17.70 7.24
N LEU A 170 -10.64 18.31 6.28
CA LEU A 170 -9.98 18.86 5.09
C LEU A 170 -9.69 20.35 5.31
N ARG A 171 -8.46 20.78 5.13
CA ARG A 171 -8.03 22.19 5.27
C ARG A 171 -8.43 22.85 6.60
N GLY A 172 -8.49 22.05 7.68
CA GLY A 172 -8.94 22.53 8.99
C GLY A 172 -10.45 22.77 9.13
N MET A 173 -11.25 22.43 8.11
CA MET A 173 -12.71 22.56 8.15
C MET A 173 -13.31 21.38 8.89
N ASP A 174 -14.20 21.63 9.84
CA ASP A 174 -14.91 20.58 10.60
C ASP A 174 -15.53 19.53 9.67
N LYS A 175 -15.59 18.29 10.13
CA LYS A 175 -16.11 17.12 9.39
C LYS A 175 -17.47 17.33 8.75
N ARG A 176 -18.33 18.19 9.34
CA ARG A 176 -19.65 18.52 8.79
C ARG A 176 -19.62 19.24 7.44
N TYR A 177 -18.50 19.84 7.10
CA TYR A 177 -18.30 20.59 5.86
C TYR A 177 -17.61 19.75 4.77
N ASN A 178 -17.36 18.47 5.05
CA ASN A 178 -16.79 17.52 4.11
C ASN A 178 -17.84 16.46 3.80
N TYR A 179 -17.80 15.91 2.58
CA TYR A 179 -18.65 14.78 2.27
C TYR A 179 -17.85 13.65 1.60
N THR A 180 -18.41 12.45 1.69
CA THR A 180 -17.78 11.24 1.19
C THR A 180 -18.55 10.70 0.00
N LEU A 181 -17.81 10.37 -1.05
CA LEU A 181 -18.29 9.73 -2.26
C LEU A 181 -17.73 8.31 -2.34
N VAL A 182 -18.48 7.40 -2.93
CA VAL A 182 -18.01 6.09 -3.38
C VAL A 182 -18.25 6.03 -4.89
N ASN A 183 -17.18 5.87 -5.66
CA ASN A 183 -17.22 5.93 -7.12
C ASN A 183 -17.94 7.18 -7.67
N GLY A 184 -17.72 8.32 -7.03
CA GLY A 184 -18.34 9.59 -7.41
C GLY A 184 -19.78 9.80 -6.92
N VAL A 185 -20.38 8.81 -6.25
CA VAL A 185 -21.75 8.89 -5.72
C VAL A 185 -21.69 9.20 -4.22
N LYS A 186 -22.42 10.24 -3.79
CA LYS A 186 -22.51 10.59 -2.38
C LYS A 186 -23.23 9.50 -1.59
N ILE A 187 -22.63 9.05 -0.52
CA ILE A 187 -23.20 8.03 0.36
C ILE A 187 -23.80 8.67 1.62
N PRO A 188 -24.93 8.11 2.12
CA PRO A 188 -25.53 8.58 3.36
C PRO A 188 -24.67 8.20 4.57
N SER A 189 -24.75 8.99 5.63
CA SER A 189 -24.15 8.64 6.91
C SER A 189 -24.91 7.45 7.55
N PRO A 190 -24.22 6.53 8.20
CA PRO A 190 -24.85 5.49 9.03
C PRO A 190 -25.46 6.06 10.32
N ASP A 191 -25.05 7.26 10.71
CA ASP A 191 -25.60 7.97 11.87
C ASP A 191 -26.82 8.80 11.45
N ASN A 192 -27.96 8.55 12.07
CA ASN A 192 -29.22 9.25 11.77
C ASN A 192 -29.23 10.74 12.17
N LYS A 193 -28.26 11.18 12.98
CA LYS A 193 -28.14 12.56 13.45
C LYS A 193 -27.14 13.38 12.66
N ASN A 194 -26.17 12.75 12.04
CA ASN A 194 -25.03 13.38 11.39
C ASN A 194 -24.99 13.05 9.90
N ARG A 195 -24.44 13.98 9.09
CA ARG A 195 -24.33 13.82 7.63
C ARG A 195 -22.96 13.32 7.18
N PHE A 196 -21.98 13.30 8.06
CA PHE A 196 -20.63 12.89 7.77
C PHE A 196 -20.46 11.37 7.96
N VAL A 197 -19.63 10.77 7.10
CA VAL A 197 -19.44 9.33 7.04
C VAL A 197 -18.10 8.96 7.71
N PRO A 198 -18.08 8.01 8.64
CA PRO A 198 -16.86 7.54 9.25
C PRO A 198 -16.04 6.70 8.26
N LEU A 199 -14.77 7.08 8.06
CA LEU A 199 -13.89 6.44 7.07
C LEU A 199 -13.20 5.17 7.59
N ASP A 200 -13.30 4.88 8.87
CA ASP A 200 -12.84 3.63 9.50
C ASP A 200 -13.66 2.41 9.09
N MET A 201 -14.86 2.64 8.54
CA MET A 201 -15.71 1.58 7.98
C MET A 201 -15.16 0.98 6.68
N PHE A 202 -14.24 1.67 6.00
CA PHE A 202 -13.73 1.25 4.70
C PHE A 202 -12.31 0.71 4.82
N PRO A 203 -12.10 -0.59 4.52
CA PRO A 203 -10.76 -1.16 4.41
C PRO A 203 -10.02 -0.55 3.22
N SER A 204 -8.76 -0.17 3.42
CA SER A 204 -7.94 0.42 2.36
C SER A 204 -7.69 -0.54 1.18
N GLU A 205 -7.68 -1.83 1.43
CA GLU A 205 -7.47 -2.88 0.43
C GLU A 205 -8.58 -2.97 -0.64
N MET A 206 -9.77 -2.44 -0.37
CA MET A 206 -10.89 -2.42 -1.32
C MET A 206 -10.78 -1.29 -2.35
N LEU A 207 -9.88 -0.32 -2.12
CA LEU A 207 -9.76 0.85 -2.97
C LEU A 207 -8.79 0.61 -4.13
N ASP A 208 -9.15 1.13 -5.29
CA ASP A 208 -8.26 1.32 -6.43
C ASP A 208 -7.45 2.60 -6.29
N ARG A 209 -8.09 3.66 -5.79
CA ARG A 209 -7.46 4.92 -5.43
C ARG A 209 -8.33 5.72 -4.48
N LEU A 210 -7.72 6.67 -3.82
CA LEU A 210 -8.36 7.62 -2.94
C LEU A 210 -8.15 9.03 -3.51
N GLU A 211 -9.24 9.75 -3.75
CA GLU A 211 -9.23 11.11 -4.28
C GLU A 211 -9.73 12.10 -3.23
N VAL A 212 -8.99 13.16 -3.00
CA VAL A 212 -9.40 14.25 -2.12
C VAL A 212 -9.51 15.52 -2.95
N THR A 213 -10.72 15.96 -3.18
CA THR A 213 -11.04 17.21 -3.87
C THR A 213 -11.06 18.36 -2.87
N LYS A 214 -10.23 19.36 -3.11
CA LYS A 214 -10.09 20.53 -2.23
C LYS A 214 -10.86 21.75 -2.71
N SER A 215 -11.21 21.79 -3.98
CA SER A 215 -12.04 22.85 -4.56
C SER A 215 -13.21 22.23 -5.31
N LEU A 216 -14.43 22.67 -4.99
CA LEU A 216 -15.62 22.15 -5.62
C LEU A 216 -15.75 22.65 -7.05
N THR A 217 -16.24 21.78 -7.93
CA THR A 217 -16.65 22.12 -9.29
C THR A 217 -18.18 22.30 -9.34
N ALA A 218 -18.69 22.92 -10.40
CA ALA A 218 -20.12 23.25 -10.52
C ALA A 218 -21.05 22.01 -10.52
N ASN A 219 -20.53 20.83 -10.81
CA ASN A 219 -21.27 19.58 -10.77
C ASN A 219 -21.28 18.91 -9.39
N MET A 220 -20.59 19.50 -8.40
CA MET A 220 -20.52 18.97 -7.04
C MET A 220 -21.52 19.70 -6.14
N GLU A 221 -21.99 19.02 -5.09
CA GLU A 221 -22.89 19.62 -4.12
C GLU A 221 -22.21 20.71 -3.28
N GLY A 222 -22.88 21.84 -3.10
CA GLY A 222 -22.32 23.00 -2.42
C GLY A 222 -22.19 22.89 -0.90
N ASP A 223 -22.64 21.79 -0.28
CA ASP A 223 -22.53 21.55 1.16
C ASP A 223 -21.13 21.07 1.60
N GLY A 224 -20.28 20.72 0.65
CA GLY A 224 -18.89 20.28 0.89
C GLY A 224 -17.85 21.39 0.79
N ILE A 225 -18.06 22.53 1.43
CA ILE A 225 -17.13 23.68 1.34
C ILE A 225 -15.71 23.38 1.84
N GLY A 226 -15.54 22.38 2.70
CA GLY A 226 -14.23 21.86 3.12
C GLY A 226 -13.56 21.02 2.03
N GLY A 227 -14.36 20.31 1.26
CA GLY A 227 -13.92 19.40 0.20
C GLY A 227 -14.71 18.10 0.17
N ALA A 228 -14.29 17.20 -0.73
CA ALA A 228 -14.87 15.87 -0.87
C ALA A 228 -13.79 14.79 -0.85
N VAL A 229 -14.14 13.68 -0.24
CA VAL A 229 -13.33 12.45 -0.26
C VAL A 229 -14.03 11.42 -1.14
N ASN A 230 -13.42 11.04 -2.25
CA ASN A 230 -13.95 10.04 -3.17
C ASN A 230 -13.17 8.72 -3.02
N LEU A 231 -13.88 7.69 -2.61
CA LEU A 231 -13.39 6.33 -2.49
C LEU A 231 -13.63 5.61 -3.80
N VAL A 232 -12.61 5.48 -4.64
CA VAL A 232 -12.73 4.74 -5.88
C VAL A 232 -12.43 3.28 -5.62
N MET A 233 -13.45 2.45 -5.75
CA MET A 233 -13.37 1.01 -5.46
C MET A 233 -12.67 0.27 -6.59
N LYS A 234 -12.04 -0.87 -6.27
CA LYS A 234 -11.45 -1.76 -7.26
C LYS A 234 -12.52 -2.33 -8.19
N ASP A 235 -12.26 -2.27 -9.48
CA ASP A 235 -13.07 -2.93 -10.50
C ASP A 235 -12.71 -4.41 -10.64
N ALA A 236 -13.63 -5.19 -11.24
CA ALA A 236 -13.37 -6.57 -11.59
C ALA A 236 -12.18 -6.67 -12.55
N PRO A 237 -11.15 -7.47 -12.24
CA PRO A 237 -9.96 -7.62 -13.05
C PRO A 237 -10.30 -8.28 -14.40
N MET A 238 -9.46 -8.06 -15.42
CA MET A 238 -9.63 -8.67 -16.75
C MET A 238 -9.41 -10.19 -16.73
N GLN A 239 -8.61 -10.68 -15.78
CA GLN A 239 -8.36 -12.09 -15.57
C GLN A 239 -8.77 -12.45 -14.15
N ARG A 240 -9.25 -13.68 -13.97
CA ARG A 240 -9.60 -14.21 -12.64
C ARG A 240 -8.47 -13.97 -11.66
N GLN A 241 -8.78 -13.29 -10.59
CA GLN A 241 -7.83 -12.96 -9.53
C GLN A 241 -8.40 -13.31 -8.17
N PHE A 242 -7.61 -14.03 -7.39
CA PHE A 242 -7.87 -14.28 -5.97
C PHE A 242 -6.71 -13.67 -5.17
N THR A 243 -7.04 -12.86 -4.19
CA THR A 243 -6.05 -12.27 -3.28
C THR A 243 -6.45 -12.58 -1.85
N ALA A 244 -5.50 -13.04 -1.06
CA ALA A 244 -5.66 -13.25 0.36
C ALA A 244 -4.50 -12.57 1.09
N SER A 245 -4.80 -11.77 2.11
CA SER A 245 -3.81 -11.15 2.97
C SER A 245 -4.14 -11.43 4.43
N VAL A 246 -3.11 -11.67 5.23
CA VAL A 246 -3.22 -11.82 6.68
C VAL A 246 -2.08 -11.02 7.30
N SER A 247 -2.43 -10.13 8.21
CA SER A 247 -1.46 -9.41 9.00
C SER A 247 -1.77 -9.55 10.49
N THR A 248 -0.74 -9.54 11.31
CA THR A 248 -0.85 -9.63 12.75
C THR A 248 0.01 -8.56 13.41
N GLY A 249 -0.42 -8.11 14.57
CA GLY A 249 0.29 -7.12 15.37
C GLY A 249 0.04 -7.33 16.85
N TYR A 250 0.70 -6.56 17.68
CA TYR A 250 0.44 -6.55 19.11
C TYR A 250 0.63 -5.14 19.67
N ASN A 251 -0.33 -4.66 20.44
CA ASN A 251 -0.20 -3.38 21.09
C ASN A 251 0.70 -3.50 22.33
N ALA A 252 1.86 -2.84 22.29
CA ALA A 252 2.86 -2.90 23.37
C ALA A 252 2.32 -2.45 24.73
N MET A 253 1.26 -1.64 24.77
CA MET A 253 0.59 -1.22 26.01
C MET A 253 0.09 -2.40 26.84
N TYR A 254 -0.24 -3.52 26.20
CA TYR A 254 -0.77 -4.71 26.86
C TYR A 254 0.29 -5.76 27.22
N PHE A 255 1.57 -5.46 27.09
CA PHE A 255 2.60 -6.35 27.61
C PHE A 255 2.48 -6.48 29.14
N GLY A 256 2.12 -7.69 29.60
CA GLY A 256 1.93 -7.98 31.02
C GLY A 256 0.66 -7.41 31.67
N ARG A 257 -0.19 -6.73 30.88
CA ARG A 257 -1.46 -6.15 31.35
C ARG A 257 -2.65 -6.94 30.82
N ASP A 258 -3.76 -6.86 31.53
CA ASP A 258 -5.03 -7.43 31.12
C ASP A 258 -5.86 -6.40 30.35
N PHE A 259 -6.59 -6.87 29.34
CA PHE A 259 -7.59 -6.09 28.65
C PHE A 259 -8.92 -6.16 29.40
N GLN A 260 -9.53 -5.01 29.64
CA GLN A 260 -10.86 -4.94 30.22
C GLN A 260 -11.91 -5.11 29.13
N SER A 261 -12.78 -6.07 29.31
CA SER A 261 -13.83 -6.41 28.36
C SER A 261 -15.14 -6.62 29.09
N PHE A 262 -16.21 -6.74 28.37
CA PHE A 262 -17.51 -7.15 28.89
C PHE A 262 -18.08 -8.25 28.00
N ASN A 263 -19.06 -8.98 28.53
CA ASN A 263 -19.73 -10.03 27.76
C ASN A 263 -20.70 -9.43 26.76
N HIS A 264 -20.44 -9.61 25.46
CA HIS A 264 -21.32 -9.13 24.39
C HIS A 264 -22.74 -9.72 24.42
N GLY A 265 -22.91 -10.90 25.02
CA GLY A 265 -24.21 -11.53 25.21
C GLY A 265 -25.14 -10.76 26.15
N ASP A 266 -24.55 -9.91 27.01
CA ASP A 266 -25.30 -9.12 27.99
C ASP A 266 -25.84 -7.80 27.41
N ILE A 267 -25.46 -7.46 26.16
CA ILE A 267 -26.00 -6.30 25.47
C ILE A 267 -27.42 -6.61 25.02
N ALA A 268 -28.39 -5.87 25.57
CA ALA A 268 -29.77 -5.99 25.14
C ALA A 268 -29.95 -5.57 23.68
N LYS A 269 -30.40 -6.48 22.81
CA LYS A 269 -30.65 -6.23 21.38
C LYS A 269 -31.92 -5.46 21.12
N LYS A 270 -32.83 -5.44 22.06
CA LYS A 270 -34.12 -4.76 22.01
C LYS A 270 -34.30 -3.82 23.18
N SER A 271 -34.97 -2.70 22.94
CA SER A 271 -35.35 -1.78 24.01
C SER A 271 -36.41 -2.41 24.95
N PRO A 272 -36.56 -1.94 26.19
CA PRO A 272 -37.62 -2.42 27.08
C PRO A 272 -39.01 -2.35 26.45
N TYR A 273 -39.31 -1.31 25.66
CA TYR A 273 -40.56 -1.16 24.96
C TYR A 273 -40.79 -2.20 23.85
N GLU A 274 -39.74 -2.55 23.11
CA GLU A 274 -39.81 -3.61 22.10
C GLU A 274 -39.96 -5.01 22.71
N LEU A 275 -39.48 -5.19 23.94
CA LEU A 275 -39.68 -6.44 24.68
C LEU A 275 -41.07 -6.54 25.29
N ASN A 276 -41.62 -5.43 25.74
CA ASN A 276 -42.94 -5.35 26.34
C ASN A 276 -43.63 -4.02 25.97
N SER A 277 -44.54 -4.06 25.01
CA SER A 277 -45.28 -2.89 24.50
C SER A 277 -46.22 -2.24 25.51
N SER A 278 -46.49 -2.88 26.66
CA SER A 278 -47.31 -2.33 27.73
C SER A 278 -46.52 -1.46 28.70
N VAL A 279 -45.23 -1.30 28.55
CA VAL A 279 -44.41 -0.44 29.40
C VAL A 279 -44.60 1.01 29.00
N ASN A 280 -45.39 1.74 29.83
CA ASN A 280 -45.62 3.19 29.63
C ASN A 280 -44.48 4.06 30.17
N ARG A 281 -43.72 3.56 31.12
CA ARG A 281 -42.58 4.25 31.75
C ARG A 281 -41.46 3.25 32.04
N VAL A 282 -40.31 3.50 31.49
CA VAL A 282 -39.12 2.72 31.69
C VAL A 282 -38.46 3.09 33.00
N THR A 283 -38.10 2.10 33.81
CA THR A 283 -37.37 2.24 35.08
C THR A 283 -35.96 1.65 34.93
N MET A 284 -35.12 1.84 35.96
CA MET A 284 -33.76 1.26 35.94
C MET A 284 -33.77 -0.27 35.95
N ASP A 285 -34.82 -0.87 36.52
CA ASP A 285 -34.96 -2.34 36.61
C ASP A 285 -35.28 -3.00 35.23
N ASP A 286 -35.71 -2.21 34.25
CA ASP A 286 -35.96 -2.69 32.89
C ASP A 286 -34.66 -2.83 32.08
N PHE A 287 -33.52 -2.35 32.59
CA PHE A 287 -32.23 -2.45 31.96
C PHE A 287 -31.36 -3.52 32.61
N THR A 288 -30.69 -4.33 31.79
CA THR A 288 -29.69 -5.25 32.32
C THR A 288 -28.48 -4.47 32.85
N THR A 289 -28.00 -4.87 34.03
CA THR A 289 -26.78 -4.32 34.65
C THR A 289 -25.60 -5.29 34.51
N SER A 290 -25.79 -6.46 33.94
CA SER A 290 -24.75 -7.48 33.80
C SER A 290 -23.59 -6.99 32.91
N ASN A 291 -23.89 -6.18 31.90
CA ASN A 291 -22.88 -5.57 31.02
C ASN A 291 -22.01 -4.50 31.71
N LEU A 292 -22.35 -4.05 32.91
CA LEU A 292 -21.53 -3.15 33.72
C LEU A 292 -20.40 -3.89 34.45
N LYS A 293 -20.43 -5.24 34.49
CA LYS A 293 -19.35 -6.05 35.02
C LYS A 293 -18.27 -6.18 33.95
N MET A 294 -17.08 -5.72 34.30
CA MET A 294 -15.92 -5.86 33.42
C MET A 294 -15.17 -7.15 33.71
N ASP A 295 -14.92 -7.90 32.65
CA ASP A 295 -14.08 -9.09 32.69
C ASP A 295 -12.64 -8.71 32.32
N ARG A 296 -11.66 -9.33 32.98
CA ARG A 296 -10.25 -9.20 32.66
C ARG A 296 -9.80 -10.40 31.84
N LYS A 297 -9.25 -10.16 30.66
CA LYS A 297 -8.72 -11.20 29.80
C LYS A 297 -7.38 -10.81 29.20
N LYS A 298 -6.55 -11.78 28.88
CA LYS A 298 -5.33 -11.52 28.12
C LYS A 298 -5.71 -11.13 26.68
N PRO A 299 -5.22 -10.00 26.18
CA PRO A 299 -5.45 -9.63 24.80
C PRO A 299 -4.74 -10.63 23.86
N LEU A 300 -5.42 -11.02 22.82
CA LEU A 300 -4.83 -11.79 21.72
C LEU A 300 -4.08 -10.82 20.80
N PRO A 301 -3.17 -11.33 19.93
CA PRO A 301 -2.61 -10.51 18.87
C PRO A 301 -3.70 -9.91 17.99
N ASP A 302 -3.45 -8.71 17.49
CA ASP A 302 -4.29 -8.10 16.46
C ASP A 302 -4.27 -8.98 15.22
N ILE A 303 -5.41 -9.16 14.60
CA ILE A 303 -5.57 -9.93 13.35
C ILE A 303 -6.33 -9.06 12.35
N ASN A 304 -5.73 -8.89 11.19
CA ASN A 304 -6.40 -8.36 10.01
C ASN A 304 -6.30 -9.41 8.91
N ALA A 305 -7.43 -9.90 8.42
CA ALA A 305 -7.51 -10.85 7.33
C ALA A 305 -8.42 -10.28 6.24
N ALA A 306 -7.92 -10.21 5.01
CA ALA A 306 -8.70 -9.78 3.87
C ALA A 306 -8.64 -10.82 2.76
N LEU A 307 -9.78 -11.00 2.11
CA LEU A 307 -9.97 -11.87 0.97
C LEU A 307 -10.64 -11.08 -0.14
N SER A 308 -10.16 -11.22 -1.36
CA SER A 308 -10.85 -10.67 -2.52
C SER A 308 -10.84 -11.66 -3.68
N TYR A 309 -11.94 -11.71 -4.40
CA TYR A 309 -12.12 -12.49 -5.61
C TYR A 309 -12.72 -11.62 -6.69
N GLY A 310 -12.11 -11.61 -7.85
CA GLY A 310 -12.62 -10.90 -9.01
C GLY A 310 -12.53 -11.76 -10.27
N ASP A 311 -13.57 -11.69 -11.08
CA ASP A 311 -13.65 -12.40 -12.36
C ASP A 311 -14.59 -11.69 -13.33
N ARG A 312 -14.48 -12.02 -14.62
CA ARG A 312 -15.39 -11.57 -15.67
C ARG A 312 -16.08 -12.74 -16.32
N PHE A 313 -17.35 -12.56 -16.62
CA PHE A 313 -18.24 -13.57 -17.16
C PHE A 313 -18.89 -13.09 -18.45
N PHE A 314 -19.43 -14.03 -19.23
CA PHE A 314 -20.19 -13.76 -20.47
C PHE A 314 -19.42 -12.95 -21.51
N GLY A 315 -18.13 -13.31 -21.75
CA GLY A 315 -17.29 -12.57 -22.71
C GLY A 315 -17.07 -11.12 -22.29
N ASP A 316 -16.64 -10.93 -21.05
CA ASP A 316 -16.31 -9.67 -20.39
C ASP A 316 -17.47 -8.68 -20.16
N LYS A 317 -18.71 -9.11 -20.41
CA LYS A 317 -19.90 -8.26 -20.23
C LYS A 317 -20.29 -8.06 -18.76
N LEU A 318 -19.96 -9.01 -17.89
CA LEU A 318 -20.26 -8.94 -16.47
C LEU A 318 -18.97 -9.10 -15.65
N GLY A 319 -18.52 -8.02 -15.02
CA GLY A 319 -17.44 -8.06 -14.03
C GLY A 319 -18.03 -8.22 -12.62
N VAL A 320 -17.50 -9.18 -11.86
CA VAL A 320 -17.88 -9.41 -10.46
C VAL A 320 -16.64 -9.27 -9.60
N MET A 321 -16.74 -8.46 -8.55
CA MET A 321 -15.73 -8.32 -7.51
C MET A 321 -16.38 -8.55 -6.16
N VAL A 322 -15.84 -9.48 -5.39
CA VAL A 322 -16.26 -9.75 -4.01
C VAL A 322 -15.06 -9.58 -3.11
N ALA A 323 -15.23 -8.82 -2.04
CA ALA A 323 -14.19 -8.64 -1.03
C ALA A 323 -14.79 -8.80 0.36
N ALA A 324 -14.02 -9.40 1.26
CA ALA A 324 -14.33 -9.55 2.67
C ALA A 324 -13.12 -9.18 3.50
N ASN A 325 -13.37 -8.48 4.59
CA ASN A 325 -12.32 -8.10 5.53
C ASN A 325 -12.77 -8.42 6.96
N PHE A 326 -11.84 -8.93 7.75
CA PHE A 326 -12.01 -9.17 9.18
C PHE A 326 -10.89 -8.50 9.93
N ILE A 327 -11.25 -7.56 10.81
CA ILE A 327 -10.31 -6.83 11.65
C ILE A 327 -10.68 -7.10 13.12
N ASN A 328 -9.72 -7.58 13.90
CA ASN A 328 -9.84 -7.68 15.35
C ASN A 328 -8.59 -7.06 15.97
N THR A 329 -8.77 -5.95 16.66
CA THR A 329 -7.69 -5.18 17.27
C THR A 329 -7.98 -4.88 18.74
N TYR A 330 -6.93 -4.92 19.55
CA TYR A 330 -7.00 -4.54 20.94
C TYR A 330 -6.35 -3.17 21.11
N ARG A 331 -7.19 -2.16 21.35
CA ARG A 331 -6.74 -0.78 21.52
C ARG A 331 -7.01 -0.31 22.92
N GLY A 332 -6.11 0.49 23.43
CA GLY A 332 -6.26 1.13 24.70
C GLY A 332 -5.51 2.45 24.72
N LYS A 333 -5.88 3.30 25.63
CA LYS A 333 -5.28 4.61 25.84
C LYS A 333 -5.09 4.85 27.32
N GLU A 334 -3.88 5.20 27.71
CA GLU A 334 -3.65 5.83 29.00
C GLU A 334 -3.90 7.33 28.84
N SER A 335 -4.90 7.87 29.52
CA SER A 335 -5.16 9.30 29.52
C SER A 335 -5.50 9.77 30.93
N GLU A 336 -5.01 10.95 31.26
CA GLU A 336 -5.40 11.64 32.48
C GLU A 336 -6.57 12.56 32.15
N ILE A 337 -7.65 12.46 32.93
CA ILE A 337 -8.78 13.37 32.83
C ILE A 337 -8.64 14.39 33.94
N TYR A 338 -8.45 15.64 33.55
CA TYR A 338 -8.42 16.77 34.48
C TYR A 338 -9.80 17.39 34.52
N TYR A 339 -10.42 17.42 35.70
CA TYR A 339 -11.63 18.21 35.92
C TYR A 339 -11.22 19.61 36.32
N GLN A 340 -11.71 20.62 35.60
CA GLN A 340 -11.49 22.01 36.01
C GLN A 340 -12.11 22.26 37.37
N PRO A 341 -11.31 22.75 38.35
CA PRO A 341 -11.85 23.16 39.62
C PRO A 341 -12.69 24.43 39.43
N GLY A 342 -13.78 24.51 40.08
CA GLY A 342 -14.42 25.78 40.26
C GLY A 342 -15.91 25.92 40.00
N THR A 343 -16.63 24.86 39.68
CA THR A 343 -18.08 24.88 39.78
C THR A 343 -18.55 24.62 41.18
N THR A 344 -18.88 25.71 41.88
CA THR A 344 -19.58 25.60 43.15
C THR A 344 -21.05 25.37 42.86
N HIS A 345 -21.54 24.15 43.04
CA HIS A 345 -22.95 23.87 42.99
C HIS A 345 -23.45 23.72 44.46
N ASN A 346 -24.39 24.53 44.84
CA ASN A 346 -24.96 24.56 46.21
C ASN A 346 -23.96 24.76 47.34
N GLY A 347 -22.91 25.59 47.13
CA GLY A 347 -21.93 25.89 48.19
C GLY A 347 -20.89 24.80 48.43
N ILE A 348 -20.91 23.71 47.69
CA ILE A 348 -19.94 22.63 47.81
C ILE A 348 -18.83 22.82 46.76
N LYS A 349 -17.58 23.00 47.22
CA LYS A 349 -16.39 23.00 46.34
C LYS A 349 -16.03 21.56 46.00
N TYR A 350 -16.11 21.25 44.72
CA TYR A 350 -15.58 19.97 44.20
C TYR A 350 -14.06 20.04 44.14
N ARG A 351 -13.39 19.05 44.73
CA ARG A 351 -11.92 18.93 44.70
C ARG A 351 -11.45 18.51 43.29
N ASP A 352 -10.31 19.06 42.90
CA ASP A 352 -9.55 18.56 41.79
C ASP A 352 -9.12 17.13 42.04
N TYR A 353 -9.44 16.23 41.16
CA TYR A 353 -8.80 14.95 41.07
C TYR A 353 -8.51 14.63 39.61
N SER A 354 -7.34 14.07 39.39
CA SER A 354 -7.00 13.45 38.09
C SER A 354 -7.41 11.98 38.20
N ALA A 355 -8.15 11.50 37.19
CA ALA A 355 -8.42 10.08 37.04
C ALA A 355 -7.64 9.58 35.84
N GLN A 356 -6.85 8.52 36.03
CA GLN A 356 -6.29 7.77 34.92
C GLN A 356 -7.36 6.82 34.43
N GLN A 357 -7.73 6.98 33.14
CA GLN A 357 -8.61 6.05 32.47
C GLN A 357 -7.74 5.15 31.59
N GLN A 358 -7.72 3.85 31.90
CA GLN A 358 -7.25 2.80 31.00
C GLN A 358 -8.46 2.35 30.18
N GLY A 359 -8.43 2.59 28.86
CA GLY A 359 -9.45 2.16 27.91
C GLY A 359 -9.02 0.94 27.15
#